data_47c9aeed7739c412a276d100c2d0c60e
#
_entry.id   47c9aeed7739c412a276d100c2d0c60e
#
_cell.length_a   1.000
_cell.length_b   1.000
_cell.length_c   1.000
_cell.angle_alpha   90.00
_cell.angle_beta   90.00
_cell.angle_gamma   90.00
#
_symmetry.space_group_name_H-M   'P 1'
#
loop_
_entity.id
_entity.type
_entity.pdbx_description
1 polymer ?
#
loop_
_entity_poly.entity_id
_entity_poly.type
_entity_poly.pdbx_seq_one_letter_code
_entity_poly.pdbx_strand_id
1 'polypeptide(L)'
;ILIKQCQEQNRKAQEEIYVEFSPVLFSICLRYAENYEDAQDIFQEGFIHIFNKINQFKFEGSFEGWMKRIMVNLNLEKLKKKNNLPFEDFENLIITQENDDEVEEDFDYQQLLEAVHNLPPQYRQVFNLYVFEEYSHQEIAEMLTISVGTSKSNLSRARNLLKQKLNQLKTVTEDEQI
;
A
#
# COMPACT_ATOMS: atom_id res chain seq x y z
N ILE A 1 11.55 -16.13 -20.71
CA ILE A 1 11.14 -16.04 -22.13
C ILE A 1 10.11 -14.91 -22.29
N LEU A 2 9.03 -14.90 -21.54
CA LEU A 2 7.90 -13.95 -21.65
C LEU A 2 8.33 -12.48 -21.58
N ILE A 3 9.16 -12.11 -20.59
CA ILE A 3 9.65 -10.72 -20.40
C ILE A 3 10.46 -10.24 -21.63
N LYS A 4 11.32 -11.10 -22.20
CA LYS A 4 12.09 -10.75 -23.40
C LYS A 4 11.18 -10.49 -24.60
N GLN A 5 10.14 -11.31 -24.79
CA GLN A 5 9.15 -11.08 -25.83
C GLN A 5 8.38 -9.76 -25.63
N CYS A 6 8.08 -9.40 -24.38
CA CYS A 6 7.50 -8.10 -24.05
C CYS A 6 8.45 -6.94 -24.39
N GLN A 7 9.75 -7.08 -24.14
CA GLN A 7 10.77 -6.09 -24.55
C GLN A 7 10.83 -5.92 -26.07
N GLU A 8 10.50 -6.97 -26.82
CA GLU A 8 10.37 -6.98 -28.29
C GLU A 8 8.98 -6.50 -28.78
N GLN A 9 8.18 -5.91 -27.89
CA GLN A 9 6.83 -5.37 -28.19
C GLN A 9 5.82 -6.43 -28.63
N ASN A 10 5.98 -7.68 -28.23
CA ASN A 10 5.02 -8.73 -28.53
C ASN A 10 3.73 -8.55 -27.73
N ARG A 11 2.62 -8.27 -28.42
CA ARG A 11 1.31 -8.01 -27.81
C ARG A 11 0.77 -9.18 -26.99
N LYS A 12 0.97 -10.43 -27.44
CA LYS A 12 0.52 -11.61 -26.70
C LYS A 12 1.27 -11.74 -25.36
N ALA A 13 2.59 -11.50 -25.39
CA ALA A 13 3.39 -11.53 -24.18
C ALA A 13 2.99 -10.39 -23.20
N GLN A 14 2.61 -9.23 -23.71
CA GLN A 14 2.07 -8.15 -22.89
C GLN A 14 0.72 -8.51 -22.26
N GLU A 15 -0.17 -9.14 -23.02
CA GLU A 15 -1.46 -9.65 -22.55
C GLU A 15 -1.27 -10.71 -21.45
N GLU A 16 -0.37 -11.66 -21.64
CA GLU A 16 -0.06 -12.69 -20.64
C GLU A 16 0.46 -12.07 -19.33
N ILE A 17 1.41 -11.13 -19.41
CA ILE A 17 1.90 -10.40 -18.22
C ILE A 17 0.77 -9.62 -17.57
N TYR A 18 -0.08 -8.94 -18.34
CA TYR A 18 -1.20 -8.20 -17.81
C TYR A 18 -2.14 -9.13 -17.02
N VAL A 19 -2.56 -10.25 -17.60
CA VAL A 19 -3.48 -11.20 -16.96
C VAL A 19 -2.85 -11.81 -15.71
N GLU A 20 -1.59 -12.26 -15.79
CA GLU A 20 -0.88 -12.92 -14.69
C GLU A 20 -0.71 -12.01 -13.46
N PHE A 21 -0.33 -10.74 -13.67
CA PHE A 21 0.02 -9.84 -12.57
C PHE A 21 -1.09 -8.85 -12.19
N SER A 22 -2.19 -8.77 -12.93
CA SER A 22 -3.31 -7.88 -12.62
C SER A 22 -3.83 -8.02 -11.19
N PRO A 23 -4.09 -9.23 -10.65
CA PRO A 23 -4.65 -9.35 -9.30
C PRO A 23 -3.75 -8.73 -8.23
N VAL A 24 -2.45 -9.03 -8.28
CA VAL A 24 -1.50 -8.54 -7.27
C VAL A 24 -1.25 -7.04 -7.42
N LEU A 25 -1.14 -6.52 -8.64
CA LEU A 25 -0.88 -5.11 -8.87
C LEU A 25 -2.13 -4.25 -8.60
N PHE A 26 -3.32 -4.73 -8.90
CA PHE A 26 -4.56 -4.05 -8.59
C PHE A 26 -4.81 -3.98 -7.07
N SER A 27 -4.47 -5.04 -6.32
CA SER A 27 -4.56 -5.02 -4.86
C SER A 27 -3.70 -3.92 -4.22
N ILE A 28 -2.53 -3.61 -4.82
CA ILE A 28 -1.73 -2.46 -4.39
C ILE A 28 -2.51 -1.16 -4.63
N CYS A 29 -3.05 -0.96 -5.83
CA CYS A 29 -3.82 0.26 -6.13
C CYS A 29 -4.99 0.45 -5.16
N LEU A 30 -5.74 -0.61 -4.86
CA LEU A 30 -6.84 -0.58 -3.89
C LEU A 30 -6.42 -0.12 -2.49
N ARG A 31 -5.22 -0.48 -2.02
CA ARG A 31 -4.75 -0.09 -0.68
C ARG A 31 -4.36 1.39 -0.58
N TYR A 32 -3.96 2.02 -1.69
CA TYR A 32 -3.49 3.41 -1.71
C TYR A 32 -4.53 4.38 -2.22
N ALA A 33 -5.38 3.99 -3.16
CA ALA A 33 -6.40 4.85 -3.76
C ALA A 33 -7.48 5.25 -2.76
N GLU A 34 -8.19 6.33 -3.01
CA GLU A 34 -9.29 6.79 -2.16
C GLU A 34 -10.59 6.04 -2.45
N ASN A 35 -10.78 5.61 -3.68
CA ASN A 35 -11.94 4.88 -4.15
C ASN A 35 -11.57 3.90 -5.27
N TYR A 36 -12.53 3.11 -5.70
CA TYR A 36 -12.33 2.09 -6.72
C TYR A 36 -11.98 2.66 -8.10
N GLU A 37 -12.56 3.80 -8.47
CA GLU A 37 -12.30 4.47 -9.74
C GLU A 37 -10.86 5.00 -9.80
N ASP A 38 -10.41 5.67 -8.75
CA ASP A 38 -9.01 6.09 -8.60
C ASP A 38 -8.04 4.89 -8.69
N ALA A 39 -8.40 3.75 -8.08
CA ALA A 39 -7.59 2.54 -8.15
C ALA A 39 -7.48 2.00 -9.58
N GLN A 40 -8.58 2.00 -10.35
CA GLN A 40 -8.59 1.58 -11.75
C GLN A 40 -7.73 2.49 -12.61
N ASP A 41 -7.82 3.80 -12.43
CA ASP A 41 -7.02 4.77 -13.18
C ASP A 41 -5.52 4.62 -12.90
N ILE A 42 -5.16 4.47 -11.62
CA ILE A 42 -3.76 4.24 -11.23
C ILE A 42 -3.25 2.93 -11.80
N PHE A 43 -4.06 1.89 -11.79
CA PHE A 43 -3.71 0.58 -12.30
C PHE A 43 -3.43 0.60 -13.81
N GLN A 44 -4.30 1.25 -14.60
CA GLN A 44 -4.09 1.40 -16.03
C GLN A 44 -2.83 2.21 -16.35
N GLU A 45 -2.65 3.35 -15.70
CA GLU A 45 -1.46 4.17 -15.83
C GLU A 45 -0.19 3.40 -15.45
N GLY A 46 -0.27 2.61 -14.38
CA GLY A 46 0.82 1.75 -13.92
C GLY A 46 1.27 0.73 -14.95
N PHE A 47 0.34 0.05 -15.63
CA PHE A 47 0.70 -0.88 -16.72
C PHE A 47 1.30 -0.16 -17.92
N ILE A 48 0.82 1.04 -18.26
CA ILE A 48 1.45 1.87 -19.30
C ILE A 48 2.91 2.17 -18.91
N HIS A 49 3.16 2.56 -17.65
CA HIS A 49 4.51 2.78 -17.13
C HIS A 49 5.38 1.52 -17.16
N ILE A 50 4.83 0.37 -16.77
CA ILE A 50 5.52 -0.93 -16.78
C ILE A 50 5.97 -1.26 -18.21
N PHE A 51 5.06 -1.24 -19.18
CA PHE A 51 5.41 -1.58 -20.57
C PHE A 51 6.35 -0.56 -21.22
N ASN A 52 6.22 0.72 -20.92
CA ASN A 52 7.16 1.74 -21.39
C ASN A 52 8.57 1.57 -20.80
N LYS A 53 8.68 1.07 -19.57
CA LYS A 53 9.95 0.88 -18.87
C LYS A 53 10.47 -0.56 -18.91
N ILE A 54 9.80 -1.49 -19.56
CA ILE A 54 10.15 -2.93 -19.51
C ILE A 54 11.57 -3.22 -19.99
N ASN A 55 12.09 -2.39 -20.93
CA ASN A 55 13.47 -2.49 -21.41
C ASN A 55 14.51 -2.09 -20.34
N GLN A 56 14.10 -1.45 -19.24
CA GLN A 56 14.98 -1.09 -18.13
C GLN A 56 15.11 -2.25 -17.11
N PHE A 57 14.28 -3.28 -17.22
CA PHE A 57 14.41 -4.46 -16.37
C PHE A 57 15.60 -5.30 -16.79
N LYS A 58 16.61 -5.38 -15.91
CA LYS A 58 17.91 -6.03 -16.18
C LYS A 58 17.98 -7.50 -15.79
N PHE A 59 16.86 -8.13 -15.42
CA PHE A 59 16.81 -9.50 -14.88
C PHE A 59 17.60 -9.67 -13.56
N GLU A 60 17.79 -8.60 -12.82
CA GLU A 60 18.33 -8.57 -11.49
C GLU A 60 17.19 -8.54 -10.48
N GLY A 61 16.95 -9.66 -9.78
CA GLY A 61 15.84 -9.81 -8.85
C GLY A 61 14.49 -10.19 -9.48
N SER A 62 13.41 -10.02 -8.72
CA SER A 62 12.05 -10.41 -9.11
C SER A 62 11.42 -9.40 -10.07
N PHE A 63 10.87 -9.88 -11.19
CA PHE A 63 10.08 -9.05 -12.11
C PHE A 63 8.80 -8.52 -11.46
N GLU A 64 8.12 -9.36 -10.69
CA GLU A 64 6.97 -8.95 -9.88
C GLU A 64 7.34 -7.82 -8.91
N GLY A 65 8.43 -7.95 -8.18
CA GLY A 65 8.92 -6.91 -7.27
C GLY A 65 9.25 -5.60 -7.98
N TRP A 66 9.81 -5.67 -9.20
CA TRP A 66 10.07 -4.51 -10.03
C TRP A 66 8.76 -3.81 -10.47
N MET A 67 7.73 -4.56 -10.88
CA MET A 67 6.42 -4.03 -11.23
C MET A 67 5.70 -3.43 -10.01
N LYS A 68 5.72 -4.13 -8.86
CA LYS A 68 5.17 -3.63 -7.59
C LYS A 68 5.77 -2.28 -7.23
N ARG A 69 7.09 -2.12 -7.35
CA ARG A 69 7.77 -0.85 -7.06
C ARG A 69 7.31 0.28 -7.98
N ILE A 70 7.04 0.01 -9.24
CA ILE A 70 6.47 1.01 -10.17
C ILE A 70 5.07 1.43 -9.70
N MET A 71 4.21 0.45 -9.36
CA MET A 71 2.85 0.73 -8.87
C MET A 71 2.86 1.53 -7.57
N VAL A 72 3.67 1.15 -6.60
CA VAL A 72 3.80 1.86 -5.32
C VAL A 72 4.25 3.31 -5.55
N ASN A 73 5.31 3.52 -6.34
CA ASN A 73 5.81 4.86 -6.62
C ASN A 73 4.75 5.74 -7.30
N LEU A 74 4.01 5.20 -8.27
CA LEU A 74 2.94 5.93 -8.95
C LEU A 74 1.82 6.33 -7.98
N ASN A 75 1.41 5.42 -7.10
CA ASN A 75 0.43 5.71 -6.06
C ASN A 75 0.91 6.84 -5.13
N LEU A 76 2.15 6.77 -4.66
CA LEU A 76 2.74 7.80 -3.79
C LEU A 76 2.86 9.16 -4.48
N GLU A 77 3.23 9.18 -5.77
CA GLU A 77 3.27 10.41 -6.57
C GLU A 77 1.89 11.06 -6.69
N LYS A 78 0.84 10.28 -6.95
CA LYS A 78 -0.54 10.78 -7.03
C LYS A 78 -1.00 11.34 -5.69
N LEU A 79 -0.71 10.63 -4.59
CA LEU A 79 -1.02 11.11 -3.23
C LEU A 79 -0.29 12.42 -2.89
N LYS A 80 0.99 12.55 -3.25
CA LYS A 80 1.74 13.80 -3.06
C LYS A 80 1.14 14.97 -3.84
N LYS A 81 0.72 14.75 -5.09
CA LYS A 81 0.11 15.79 -5.93
C LYS A 81 -1.25 16.25 -5.39
N LYS A 82 -2.05 15.32 -4.84
CA LYS A 82 -3.39 15.60 -4.32
C LYS A 82 -3.35 16.29 -2.96
N ASN A 83 -2.43 15.86 -2.12
CA ASN A 83 -2.29 16.37 -0.75
C ASN A 83 -1.24 17.47 -0.68
N ASN A 84 -1.35 18.59 -1.36
CA ASN A 84 -0.43 19.75 -1.27
C ASN A 84 0.01 20.17 0.16
N LEU A 85 -0.15 19.29 1.14
CA LEU A 85 0.15 19.47 2.54
C LEU A 85 1.52 18.88 2.86
N PRO A 86 2.42 19.65 3.50
CA PRO A 86 3.57 19.06 4.16
C PRO A 86 3.09 17.98 5.13
N PHE A 87 3.91 16.94 5.34
CA PHE A 87 3.68 15.96 6.37
C PHE A 87 3.54 16.70 7.72
N GLU A 88 2.30 17.01 8.11
CA GLU A 88 2.07 17.64 9.41
C GLU A 88 2.30 16.59 10.49
N ASP A 89 3.21 16.90 11.40
CA ASP A 89 3.35 16.15 12.65
C ASP A 89 2.09 16.40 13.49
N PHE A 90 1.15 15.46 13.45
CA PHE A 90 0.05 15.43 14.42
C PHE A 90 0.60 15.01 15.79
N GLU A 91 1.33 15.89 16.44
CA GLU A 91 1.94 15.64 17.76
C GLU A 91 0.92 15.43 18.90
N ASN A 92 -0.37 15.67 18.67
CA ASN A 92 -1.36 15.79 19.74
C ASN A 92 -2.29 14.59 19.95
N LEU A 93 -2.07 13.45 19.29
CA LEU A 93 -2.75 12.22 19.71
C LEU A 93 -1.89 11.55 20.80
N ILE A 94 -2.28 11.77 22.05
CA ILE A 94 -1.73 11.05 23.22
C ILE A 94 -2.11 9.59 23.03
N ILE A 95 -1.20 8.80 22.49
CA ILE A 95 -1.34 7.35 22.42
C ILE A 95 -0.58 6.80 23.62
N THR A 96 -1.32 6.31 24.59
CA THR A 96 -0.78 5.46 25.66
C THR A 96 -0.07 4.29 25.00
N GLN A 97 1.20 4.10 25.34
CA GLN A 97 1.95 2.92 24.96
C GLN A 97 1.31 1.71 25.68
N GLU A 98 0.46 1.00 24.97
CA GLU A 98 0.04 -0.33 25.40
C GLU A 98 0.79 -1.36 24.56
N ASN A 99 1.22 -2.42 25.24
CA ASN A 99 2.10 -3.49 24.80
C ASN A 99 1.71 -4.10 23.44
N ASP A 100 2.73 -4.61 22.74
CA ASP A 100 2.64 -5.50 21.56
C ASP A 100 1.97 -6.84 21.95
N ASP A 101 0.69 -6.84 22.30
CA ASP A 101 -0.09 -8.04 22.35
C ASP A 101 -0.51 -8.41 20.94
N GLU A 102 -0.03 -9.55 20.47
CA GLU A 102 -0.39 -10.17 19.21
C GLU A 102 -1.92 -10.28 19.14
N VAL A 103 -2.51 -9.63 18.17
CA VAL A 103 -3.93 -9.78 17.86
C VAL A 103 -4.06 -11.01 16.96
N GLU A 104 -4.09 -12.19 17.58
CA GLU A 104 -4.58 -13.40 16.90
C GLU A 104 -6.09 -13.32 16.82
N GLU A 105 -6.65 -12.88 15.70
CA GLU A 105 -8.09 -12.98 15.49
C GLU A 105 -8.49 -12.89 14.01
N ASP A 106 -9.43 -13.75 13.63
CA ASP A 106 -10.09 -13.88 12.33
C ASP A 106 -10.89 -12.61 11.96
N PHE A 107 -10.21 -11.59 11.44
CA PHE A 107 -10.88 -10.50 10.76
C PHE A 107 -11.01 -10.82 9.27
N ASP A 108 -12.20 -10.60 8.71
CA ASP A 108 -12.37 -10.67 7.28
C ASP A 108 -11.44 -9.63 6.59
N TYR A 109 -10.80 -10.06 5.51
CA TYR A 109 -9.89 -9.23 4.71
C TYR A 109 -10.52 -7.89 4.31
N GLN A 110 -11.82 -7.88 4.04
CA GLN A 110 -12.58 -6.67 3.70
C GLN A 110 -12.63 -5.68 4.86
N GLN A 111 -12.88 -6.16 6.09
CA GLN A 111 -12.91 -5.34 7.29
C GLN A 111 -11.54 -4.74 7.60
N LEU A 112 -10.48 -5.52 7.39
CA LEU A 112 -9.11 -5.02 7.55
C LEU A 112 -8.77 -3.93 6.53
N LEU A 113 -9.10 -4.14 5.25
CA LEU A 113 -8.90 -3.14 4.21
C LEU A 113 -9.64 -1.84 4.53
N GLU A 114 -10.90 -1.93 4.94
CA GLU A 114 -11.70 -0.76 5.31
C GLU A 114 -11.10 -0.03 6.52
N ALA A 115 -10.63 -0.76 7.53
CA ALA A 115 -9.95 -0.17 8.67
C ALA A 115 -8.67 0.58 8.26
N VAL A 116 -7.87 -0.01 7.35
CA VAL A 116 -6.65 0.61 6.80
C VAL A 116 -6.99 1.85 5.97
N HIS A 117 -8.04 1.80 5.15
CA HIS A 117 -8.51 2.97 4.37
C HIS A 117 -8.91 4.16 5.23
N ASN A 118 -9.46 3.89 6.41
CA ASN A 118 -9.87 4.93 7.35
C ASN A 118 -8.72 5.49 8.22
N LEU A 119 -7.50 5.00 8.06
CA LEU A 119 -6.34 5.62 8.71
C LEU A 119 -6.04 7.00 8.12
N PRO A 120 -5.55 7.95 8.92
CA PRO A 120 -4.98 9.19 8.40
C PRO A 120 -3.93 8.89 7.31
N PRO A 121 -3.89 9.69 6.23
CA PRO A 121 -3.08 9.38 5.05
C PRO A 121 -1.61 9.03 5.33
N GLN A 122 -0.97 9.75 6.25
CA GLN A 122 0.44 9.53 6.63
C GLN A 122 0.64 8.17 7.31
N TYR A 123 -0.27 7.78 8.21
CA TYR A 123 -0.19 6.51 8.93
C TYR A 123 -0.49 5.35 7.98
N ARG A 124 -1.48 5.52 7.09
CA ARG A 124 -1.83 4.56 6.06
C ARG A 124 -0.66 4.29 5.10
N GLN A 125 0.03 5.35 4.64
CA GLN A 125 1.18 5.21 3.75
C GLN A 125 2.32 4.40 4.40
N VAL A 126 2.70 4.76 5.63
CA VAL A 126 3.76 4.05 6.35
C VAL A 126 3.35 2.61 6.65
N PHE A 127 2.09 2.39 7.04
CA PHE A 127 1.56 1.06 7.31
C PHE A 127 1.59 0.17 6.06
N ASN A 128 1.09 0.66 4.93
CA ASN A 128 1.09 -0.07 3.67
C ASN A 128 2.51 -0.43 3.22
N LEU A 129 3.43 0.54 3.25
CA LEU A 129 4.83 0.31 2.85
C LEU A 129 5.53 -0.71 3.74
N TYR A 130 5.30 -0.66 5.05
CA TYR A 130 5.98 -1.54 5.99
C TYR A 130 5.36 -2.95 6.04
N VAL A 131 4.02 -3.04 6.12
CA VAL A 131 3.32 -4.30 6.39
C VAL A 131 3.03 -5.09 5.10
N PHE A 132 2.58 -4.41 4.03
CA PHE A 132 2.21 -5.10 2.79
C PHE A 132 3.33 -5.15 1.76
N GLU A 133 4.18 -4.11 1.72
CA GLU A 133 5.25 -4.03 0.72
C GLU A 133 6.63 -4.37 1.31
N GLU A 134 6.72 -4.65 2.61
CA GLU A 134 7.92 -5.12 3.32
C GLU A 134 9.14 -4.17 3.24
N TYR A 135 8.91 -2.87 3.01
CA TYR A 135 9.98 -1.87 3.03
C TYR A 135 10.49 -1.63 4.45
N SER A 136 11.80 -1.49 4.60
CA SER A 136 12.42 -1.06 5.86
C SER A 136 12.07 0.39 6.20
N HIS A 137 12.15 0.77 7.48
CA HIS A 137 11.93 2.16 7.88
C HIS A 137 12.89 3.15 7.22
N GLN A 138 14.08 2.71 6.82
CA GLN A 138 15.04 3.54 6.11
C GLN A 138 14.56 3.83 4.68
N GLU A 139 14.12 2.81 3.95
CA GLU A 139 13.55 2.98 2.60
C GLU A 139 12.27 3.82 2.63
N ILE A 140 11.38 3.58 3.62
CA ILE A 140 10.18 4.38 3.82
C ILE A 140 10.51 5.85 4.08
N ALA A 141 11.51 6.12 4.90
CA ALA A 141 11.96 7.48 5.21
C ALA A 141 12.44 8.21 3.93
N GLU A 142 13.20 7.52 3.08
CA GLU A 142 13.64 8.06 1.78
C GLU A 142 12.46 8.28 0.82
N MET A 143 11.55 7.29 0.68
CA MET A 143 10.39 7.36 -0.24
C MET A 143 9.42 8.48 0.13
N LEU A 144 9.16 8.66 1.43
CA LEU A 144 8.20 9.64 1.94
C LEU A 144 8.84 10.98 2.31
N THR A 145 10.18 11.07 2.29
CA THR A 145 10.94 12.27 2.70
C THR A 145 10.68 12.67 4.16
N ILE A 146 10.72 11.67 5.05
CA ILE A 146 10.54 11.82 6.50
C ILE A 146 11.75 11.25 7.25
N SER A 147 11.81 11.46 8.59
CA SER A 147 12.84 10.80 9.39
C SER A 147 12.49 9.32 9.65
N VAL A 148 13.51 8.48 9.90
CA VAL A 148 13.31 7.08 10.34
C VAL A 148 12.50 7.03 11.64
N GLY A 149 12.70 7.99 12.54
CA GLY A 149 11.92 8.13 13.78
C GLY A 149 10.44 8.40 13.49
N THR A 150 10.13 9.31 12.54
CA THR A 150 8.77 9.60 12.09
C THR A 150 8.13 8.36 11.46
N SER A 151 8.87 7.60 10.64
CA SER A 151 8.35 6.34 10.07
C SER A 151 7.96 5.34 11.17
N LYS A 152 8.81 5.14 12.19
CA LYS A 152 8.52 4.24 13.32
C LYS A 152 7.31 4.70 14.12
N SER A 153 7.24 6.00 14.47
CA SER A 153 6.12 6.54 15.24
C SER A 153 4.80 6.48 14.49
N ASN A 154 4.81 6.74 13.17
CA ASN A 154 3.60 6.63 12.34
C ASN A 154 3.10 5.18 12.23
N LEU A 155 4.01 4.19 12.14
CA LEU A 155 3.62 2.78 12.15
C LEU A 155 2.97 2.38 13.48
N SER A 156 3.57 2.80 14.61
CA SER A 156 3.00 2.54 15.94
C SER A 156 1.61 3.16 16.09
N ARG A 157 1.44 4.43 15.66
CA ARG A 157 0.13 5.11 15.66
C ARG A 157 -0.89 4.44 14.76
N ALA A 158 -0.47 3.98 13.56
CA ALA A 158 -1.33 3.22 12.65
C ALA A 158 -1.85 1.96 13.31
N ARG A 159 -0.96 1.16 13.92
CA ARG A 159 -1.33 -0.09 14.62
C ARG A 159 -2.32 0.15 15.76
N ASN A 160 -2.09 1.17 16.57
CA ASN A 160 -2.98 1.50 17.68
C ASN A 160 -4.37 1.92 17.21
N LEU A 161 -4.47 2.76 16.15
CA LEU A 161 -5.76 3.13 15.57
C LEU A 161 -6.49 1.93 14.95
N LEU A 162 -5.77 1.03 14.28
CA LEU A 162 -6.34 -0.20 13.75
C LEU A 162 -6.87 -1.10 14.87
N LYS A 163 -6.09 -1.31 15.94
CA LYS A 163 -6.52 -2.10 17.12
C LYS A 163 -7.80 -1.52 17.73
N GLN A 164 -7.87 -0.22 17.94
CA GLN A 164 -9.07 0.44 18.46
C GLN A 164 -10.29 0.25 17.56
N LYS A 165 -10.11 0.42 16.23
CA LYS A 165 -11.21 0.31 15.27
C LYS A 165 -11.72 -1.12 15.14
N LEU A 166 -10.83 -2.10 15.09
CA LEU A 166 -11.18 -3.51 15.02
C LEU A 166 -11.89 -3.98 16.29
N ASN A 167 -11.47 -3.51 17.49
CA ASN A 167 -12.17 -3.80 18.73
C ASN A 167 -13.59 -3.21 18.77
N GLN A 168 -13.81 -2.02 18.21
CA GLN A 168 -15.14 -1.43 18.09
C GLN A 168 -16.08 -2.25 17.17
N LEU A 169 -15.54 -2.82 16.08
CA LEU A 169 -16.34 -3.67 15.19
C LEU A 169 -16.79 -4.96 15.86
N LYS A 170 -16.01 -5.53 16.79
CA LYS A 170 -16.38 -6.73 17.56
C LYS A 170 -17.57 -6.48 18.50
N THR A 171 -17.52 -5.39 19.26
CA THR A 171 -18.59 -5.06 20.22
C THR A 171 -19.92 -4.87 19.50
N VAL A 172 -19.94 -4.34 18.29
CA VAL A 172 -21.18 -4.15 17.49
C VAL A 172 -21.74 -5.50 17.01
N THR A 173 -20.87 -6.44 16.59
CA THR A 173 -21.32 -7.77 16.13
C THR A 173 -21.82 -8.67 17.27
N GLU A 174 -21.33 -8.50 18.48
CA GLU A 174 -21.81 -9.24 19.66
C GLU A 174 -23.17 -8.73 20.15
N ASP A 175 -23.45 -7.42 20.04
CA ASP A 175 -24.72 -6.82 20.44
C ASP A 175 -25.87 -7.12 19.43
N GLU A 176 -25.57 -7.46 18.18
CA GLU A 176 -26.60 -7.83 17.16
C GLU A 176 -26.99 -9.32 17.22
N GLN A 177 -26.36 -10.13 18.05
CA GLN A 177 -26.65 -11.57 18.21
C GLN A 177 -27.46 -11.91 19.46
N ILE A 178 -27.99 -10.91 20.20
CA ILE A 178 -28.89 -11.05 21.36
C ILE A 178 -30.29 -10.64 20.97
#